data_b3127c8f73b345384cb71a2a48c6ab99
#
_entry.id   b3127c8f73b345384cb71a2a48c6ab99
#
_cell.length_a   1.000
_cell.length_b   1.000
_cell.length_c   1.000
_cell.angle_alpha   90.00
_cell.angle_beta   90.00
_cell.angle_gamma   90.00
#
_symmetry.space_group_name_H-M   'P 1'
#
loop_
_entity.id
_entity.type
_entity.pdbx_description
1 polymer ?
#
loop_
_entity_poly.entity_id
_entity_poly.type
_entity_poly.pdbx_seq_one_letter_code
_entity_poly.pdbx_strand_id
1 'polypeptide(L)'
;FKSLGVGRYLSTLGYVTAVVGNSSSGLLEVPSAHIPTLNIGHRQKGRTRGASVVDVASDEASIVKGLQKVLSPNFRAFCKTTTNPYEKEGTAESIFKVISTYSLDTFLQKSFYNL
;
A
#
# COMPACT_ATOMS: atom_id res chain seq x y z
N PHE A 1 1.09 -8.79 20.61
CA PHE A 1 1.96 -7.60 20.54
C PHE A 1 1.12 -6.37 20.19
N LYS A 2 1.33 -5.24 20.87
CA LYS A 2 0.69 -3.97 20.53
C LYS A 2 1.25 -3.38 19.22
N SER A 3 2.51 -3.63 18.92
CA SER A 3 3.17 -3.26 17.67
C SER A 3 4.41 -4.16 17.46
N LEU A 4 4.65 -4.55 16.21
CA LEU A 4 5.85 -5.29 15.83
C LEU A 4 7.05 -4.37 15.54
N GLY A 5 6.80 -3.08 15.31
CA GLY A 5 7.77 -2.17 14.70
C GLY A 5 8.02 -2.49 13.21
N VAL A 6 8.60 -1.54 12.49
CA VAL A 6 8.73 -1.63 11.01
C VAL A 6 9.58 -2.84 10.59
N GLY A 7 10.75 -3.05 11.16
CA GLY A 7 11.66 -4.13 10.75
C GLY A 7 11.06 -5.52 10.93
N ARG A 8 10.47 -5.80 12.10
CA ARG A 8 9.81 -7.10 12.35
C ARG A 8 8.58 -7.31 11.49
N TYR A 9 7.80 -6.25 11.27
CA TYR A 9 6.63 -6.31 10.39
C TYR A 9 7.05 -6.69 8.97
N LEU A 10 8.01 -5.99 8.37
CA LEU A 10 8.49 -6.28 7.02
C LEU A 10 9.08 -7.71 6.93
N SER A 11 9.85 -8.15 7.93
CA SER A 11 10.35 -9.51 7.99
C SER A 11 9.22 -10.55 8.03
N THR A 12 8.12 -10.26 8.73
CA THR A 12 6.96 -11.16 8.81
C THR A 12 6.28 -11.35 7.45
N LEU A 13 6.32 -10.35 6.56
CA LEU A 13 5.73 -10.46 5.22
C LEU A 13 6.33 -11.61 4.40
N GLY A 14 7.59 -11.97 4.63
CA GLY A 14 8.22 -13.12 3.97
C GLY A 14 7.65 -14.49 4.37
N TYR A 15 6.88 -14.56 5.46
CA TYR A 15 6.36 -15.82 6.03
C TYR A 15 4.84 -15.95 5.94
N VAL A 16 4.14 -14.93 5.46
CA VAL A 16 2.67 -14.94 5.35
C VAL A 16 2.22 -15.12 3.91
N THR A 17 1.04 -15.71 3.74
CA THR A 17 0.46 -15.98 2.41
C THR A 17 -0.34 -14.79 1.87
N ALA A 18 -0.94 -14.01 2.75
CA ALA A 18 -1.72 -12.83 2.44
C ALA A 18 -1.82 -11.91 3.67
N VAL A 19 -2.12 -10.65 3.45
CA VAL A 19 -2.45 -9.69 4.51
C VAL A 19 -3.93 -9.35 4.42
N VAL A 20 -4.62 -9.35 5.57
CA VAL A 20 -6.07 -9.09 5.65
C VAL A 20 -6.32 -7.97 6.64
N GLY A 21 -7.08 -6.97 6.26
CA GLY A 21 -7.46 -5.86 7.13
C GLY A 21 -7.73 -4.56 6.40
N ASN A 22 -7.63 -3.44 7.11
CA ASN A 22 -7.88 -2.10 6.57
C ASN A 22 -6.71 -1.13 6.79
N SER A 23 -5.53 -1.64 7.09
CA SER A 23 -4.32 -0.83 7.29
C SER A 23 -3.81 -0.28 5.96
N SER A 24 -3.25 0.94 5.98
CA SER A 24 -2.56 1.50 4.81
C SER A 24 -1.34 0.68 4.38
N SER A 25 -0.73 -0.05 5.30
CA SER A 25 0.37 -0.97 5.03
C SER A 25 0.04 -2.00 3.94
N GLY A 26 -1.21 -2.48 3.91
CA GLY A 26 -1.69 -3.39 2.86
C GLY A 26 -1.61 -2.80 1.44
N LEU A 27 -1.61 -1.46 1.33
CA LEU A 27 -1.52 -0.76 0.05
C LEU A 27 -0.09 -0.28 -0.24
N LEU A 28 0.65 0.12 0.80
CA LEU A 28 1.94 0.82 0.67
C LEU A 28 3.13 -0.14 0.67
N GLU A 29 3.19 -1.06 1.66
CA GLU A 29 4.35 -1.94 1.86
C GLU A 29 4.13 -3.35 1.32
N VAL A 30 2.94 -3.93 1.54
CA VAL A 30 2.65 -5.33 1.18
C VAL A 30 2.84 -5.64 -0.31
N PRO A 31 2.46 -4.74 -1.26
CA PRO A 31 2.71 -4.99 -2.68
C PRO A 31 4.18 -5.21 -3.04
N SER A 32 5.12 -4.57 -2.35
CA SER A 32 6.57 -4.78 -2.55
C SER A 32 7.05 -6.16 -2.07
N ALA A 33 6.30 -6.82 -1.20
CA ALA A 33 6.55 -8.21 -0.82
C ALA A 33 5.93 -9.23 -1.80
N HIS A 34 5.25 -8.76 -2.85
CA HIS A 34 4.59 -9.57 -3.88
C HIS A 34 3.57 -10.58 -3.33
N ILE A 35 2.92 -10.23 -2.21
CA ILE A 35 1.84 -11.04 -1.61
C ILE A 35 0.50 -10.32 -1.71
N PRO A 36 -0.62 -11.07 -1.72
CA PRO A 36 -1.95 -10.49 -1.79
C PRO A 36 -2.33 -9.68 -0.55
N THR A 37 -3.09 -8.61 -0.75
CA THR A 37 -3.81 -7.91 0.32
C THR A 37 -5.32 -8.04 0.11
N LEU A 38 -6.06 -8.42 1.15
CA LEU A 38 -7.51 -8.27 1.24
C LEU A 38 -7.81 -7.02 2.08
N ASN A 39 -8.19 -5.92 1.40
CA ASN A 39 -8.56 -4.67 2.06
C ASN A 39 -10.05 -4.65 2.35
N ILE A 40 -10.43 -4.58 3.63
CA ILE A 40 -11.82 -4.66 4.08
C ILE A 40 -12.36 -3.26 4.37
N GLY A 41 -13.50 -2.91 3.76
CA GLY A 41 -14.21 -1.67 3.99
C GLY A 41 -13.61 -0.45 3.28
N HIS A 42 -13.97 0.74 3.73
CA HIS A 42 -13.79 1.99 2.99
C HIS A 42 -12.66 2.90 3.52
N ARG A 43 -11.95 2.49 4.57
CA ARG A 43 -10.92 3.33 5.20
C ARG A 43 -9.84 3.81 4.23
N GLN A 44 -9.52 3.02 3.22
CA GLN A 44 -8.48 3.33 2.23
C GLN A 44 -9.04 3.88 0.91
N LYS A 45 -10.33 4.31 0.89
CA LYS A 45 -10.96 4.88 -0.31
C LYS A 45 -10.17 6.09 -0.84
N GLY A 46 -10.01 6.18 -2.15
CA GLY A 46 -9.30 7.27 -2.83
C GLY A 46 -7.78 7.11 -2.93
N ARG A 47 -7.18 6.13 -2.23
CA ARG A 47 -5.74 5.85 -2.37
C ARG A 47 -5.45 5.00 -3.60
N THR A 48 -4.31 5.24 -4.23
CA THR A 48 -3.78 4.36 -5.31
C THR A 48 -3.61 2.93 -4.80
N ARG A 49 -3.87 1.94 -5.63
CA ARG A 49 -3.78 0.52 -5.30
C ARG A 49 -2.92 -0.24 -6.30
N GLY A 50 -2.08 -1.12 -5.79
CA GLY A 50 -1.42 -2.14 -6.60
C GLY A 50 -2.41 -3.23 -7.03
N ALA A 51 -2.11 -3.93 -8.11
CA ALA A 51 -2.96 -5.01 -8.63
C ALA A 51 -3.06 -6.23 -7.68
N SER A 52 -2.16 -6.33 -6.70
CA SER A 52 -2.18 -7.35 -5.63
C SER A 52 -3.20 -7.06 -4.51
N VAL A 53 -3.88 -5.89 -4.54
CA VAL A 53 -4.87 -5.50 -3.53
C VAL A 53 -6.28 -5.80 -4.00
N VAL A 54 -7.04 -6.52 -3.20
CA VAL A 54 -8.47 -6.82 -3.42
C VAL A 54 -9.30 -6.10 -2.39
N ASP A 55 -10.17 -5.18 -2.83
CA ASP A 55 -11.11 -4.48 -1.94
C ASP A 55 -12.40 -5.29 -1.80
N VAL A 56 -12.90 -5.36 -0.57
CA VAL A 56 -14.20 -5.99 -0.27
C VAL A 56 -14.98 -5.16 0.74
N ALA A 57 -16.31 -5.30 0.71
CA ALA A 57 -17.17 -4.76 1.75
C ALA A 57 -16.94 -5.49 3.09
N SER A 58 -17.42 -4.91 4.18
CA SER A 58 -17.24 -5.45 5.54
C SER A 58 -18.27 -6.52 5.94
N ASP A 59 -19.03 -7.02 4.97
CA ASP A 59 -19.97 -8.14 5.19
C ASP A 59 -19.25 -9.51 5.02
N GLU A 60 -19.78 -10.52 5.68
CA GLU A 60 -19.21 -11.86 5.72
C GLU A 60 -19.06 -12.48 4.32
N ALA A 61 -20.08 -12.39 3.48
CA ALA A 61 -20.06 -13.01 2.14
C ALA A 61 -18.98 -12.40 1.25
N SER A 62 -18.81 -11.08 1.27
CA SER A 62 -17.76 -10.36 0.55
C SER A 62 -16.37 -10.73 1.05
N ILE A 63 -16.20 -10.84 2.37
CA ILE A 63 -14.93 -11.24 2.99
C ILE A 63 -14.56 -12.67 2.60
N VAL A 64 -15.49 -13.62 2.70
CA VAL A 64 -15.27 -15.03 2.32
C VAL A 64 -14.86 -15.14 0.85
N LYS A 65 -15.58 -14.49 -0.05
CA LYS A 65 -15.24 -14.46 -1.47
C LYS A 65 -13.87 -13.83 -1.74
N GLY A 66 -13.57 -12.75 -1.04
CA GLY A 66 -12.26 -12.09 -1.11
C GLY A 66 -11.12 -13.01 -0.63
N LEU A 67 -11.31 -13.71 0.48
CA LEU A 67 -10.35 -14.69 1.00
C LEU A 67 -10.09 -15.83 0.02
N GLN A 68 -11.15 -16.40 -0.56
CA GLN A 68 -11.02 -17.43 -1.61
C GLN A 68 -10.16 -16.94 -2.78
N LYS A 69 -10.35 -15.68 -3.21
CA LYS A 69 -9.58 -15.07 -4.29
C LYS A 69 -8.11 -14.88 -3.90
N VAL A 70 -7.83 -14.20 -2.78
CA VAL A 70 -6.45 -13.86 -2.40
C VAL A 70 -5.62 -15.09 -2.00
N LEU A 71 -6.25 -16.17 -1.55
CA LEU A 71 -5.57 -17.41 -1.21
C LEU A 71 -5.43 -18.37 -2.40
N SER A 72 -6.08 -18.08 -3.53
CA SER A 72 -6.00 -18.94 -4.72
C SER A 72 -4.57 -18.98 -5.29
N PRO A 73 -4.10 -20.16 -5.75
CA PRO A 73 -2.77 -20.28 -6.35
C PRO A 73 -2.55 -19.34 -7.53
N ASN A 74 -3.57 -19.16 -8.37
CA ASN A 74 -3.51 -18.31 -9.56
C ASN A 74 -3.30 -16.83 -9.18
N PHE A 75 -4.05 -16.30 -8.20
CA PHE A 75 -3.91 -14.91 -7.77
C PHE A 75 -2.58 -14.67 -7.06
N ARG A 76 -2.11 -15.63 -6.27
CA ARG A 76 -0.80 -15.58 -5.63
C ARG A 76 0.34 -15.57 -6.66
N ALA A 77 0.25 -16.38 -7.70
CA ALA A 77 1.21 -16.37 -8.81
C ALA A 77 1.19 -15.03 -9.55
N PHE A 78 0.00 -14.49 -9.81
CA PHE A 78 -0.17 -13.16 -10.40
C PHE A 78 0.49 -12.06 -9.54
N CYS A 79 0.32 -12.08 -8.22
CA CYS A 79 0.94 -11.08 -7.34
C CYS A 79 2.47 -11.02 -7.45
N LYS A 80 3.13 -12.14 -7.77
CA LYS A 80 4.59 -12.18 -7.97
C LYS A 80 5.06 -11.36 -9.18
N THR A 81 4.18 -11.07 -10.12
CA THR A 81 4.49 -10.29 -11.34
C THR A 81 4.01 -8.85 -11.26
N THR A 82 3.34 -8.47 -10.16
CA THR A 82 2.81 -7.10 -9.98
C THR A 82 3.86 -6.16 -9.43
N THR A 83 3.75 -4.89 -9.82
CA THR A 83 4.58 -3.80 -9.27
C THR A 83 3.81 -3.02 -8.21
N ASN A 84 4.55 -2.48 -7.25
CA ASN A 84 3.99 -1.57 -6.26
C ASN A 84 3.93 -0.15 -6.83
N PRO A 85 2.76 0.50 -6.95
CA PRO A 85 2.66 1.86 -7.48
C PRO A 85 3.33 2.92 -6.58
N TYR A 86 3.67 2.57 -5.35
CA TYR A 86 4.38 3.44 -4.40
C TYR A 86 5.89 3.22 -4.39
N GLU A 87 6.39 2.26 -5.16
CA GLU A 87 7.82 1.95 -5.25
C GLU A 87 8.43 2.65 -6.46
N LYS A 88 9.46 3.45 -6.21
CA LYS A 88 10.24 4.13 -7.24
C LYS A 88 11.69 4.19 -6.81
N GLU A 89 12.57 3.69 -7.66
CA GLU A 89 14.01 3.83 -7.45
C GLU A 89 14.44 5.31 -7.45
N GLY A 90 15.46 5.62 -6.67
CA GLY A 90 16.01 6.97 -6.58
C GLY A 90 15.06 8.00 -5.95
N THR A 91 14.06 7.56 -5.17
CA THR A 91 13.09 8.48 -4.54
C THR A 91 13.77 9.44 -3.58
N ALA A 92 14.69 8.97 -2.73
CA ALA A 92 15.39 9.80 -1.75
C ALA A 92 16.25 10.86 -2.45
N GLU A 93 17.00 10.49 -3.50
CA GLU A 93 17.80 11.38 -4.30
C GLU A 93 16.94 12.42 -5.03
N SER A 94 15.79 12.00 -5.55
CA SER A 94 14.84 12.88 -6.22
C SER A 94 14.25 13.92 -5.23
N ILE A 95 13.88 13.49 -4.03
CA ILE A 95 13.39 14.38 -2.96
C ILE A 95 14.50 15.36 -2.54
N PHE A 96 15.71 14.87 -2.31
CA PHE A 96 16.85 15.70 -1.95
C PHE A 96 17.14 16.75 -3.02
N LYS A 97 17.14 16.35 -4.30
CA LYS A 97 17.34 17.28 -5.42
C LYS A 97 16.28 18.38 -5.43
N VAL A 98 15.00 18.03 -5.26
CA VAL A 98 13.91 19.02 -5.23
C VAL A 98 14.11 19.97 -4.06
N ILE A 99 14.34 19.46 -2.85
CA ILE A 99 14.50 20.29 -1.64
C ILE A 99 15.72 21.22 -1.76
N SER A 100 16.84 20.72 -2.31
CA SER A 100 18.09 21.49 -2.41
C SER A 100 18.08 22.55 -3.53
N THR A 101 17.22 22.39 -4.55
CA THR A 101 17.17 23.32 -5.70
C THR A 101 15.93 24.22 -5.70
N TYR A 102 14.96 23.94 -4.83
CA TYR A 102 13.72 24.72 -4.78
C TYR A 102 13.95 26.08 -4.12
N SER A 103 13.59 27.20 -4.83
CA SER A 103 13.64 28.52 -4.23
C SER A 103 12.59 28.65 -3.12
N LEU A 104 13.01 29.10 -1.94
CA LEU A 104 12.13 29.33 -0.79
C LEU A 104 11.56 30.74 -0.75
N ASP A 105 11.90 31.61 -1.72
CA ASP A 105 11.56 33.03 -1.71
C ASP A 105 10.04 33.30 -1.75
N THR A 106 9.26 32.34 -2.22
CA THR A 106 7.79 32.45 -2.34
C THR A 106 7.02 31.68 -1.27
N PHE A 107 7.70 31.02 -0.32
CA PHE A 107 7.06 30.10 0.64
C PHE A 107 6.43 30.75 1.86
N LEU A 108 6.76 32.00 2.16
CA LEU A 108 6.32 32.69 3.39
C LEU A 108 4.85 33.10 3.38
N GLN A 109 4.19 33.11 2.21
CA GLN A 109 2.76 33.41 2.13
C GLN A 109 2.06 32.40 1.20
N LYS A 110 1.36 31.44 1.78
CA LYS A 110 0.50 30.54 1.04
C LYS A 110 -0.82 31.25 0.70
N SER A 111 -1.06 31.56 -0.57
CA SER A 111 -2.37 31.98 -1.04
C SER A 111 -3.32 30.78 -1.04
N PHE A 112 -4.52 30.96 -0.47
CA PHE A 112 -5.58 29.97 -0.63
C PHE A 112 -6.12 30.02 -2.06
N TYR A 113 -6.23 28.88 -2.71
CA TYR A 113 -6.99 28.79 -3.96
C TYR A 113 -8.47 29.01 -3.59
N ASN A 114 -9.05 30.10 -4.05
CA ASN A 114 -10.50 30.26 -4.08
C ASN A 114 -10.99 29.48 -5.31
N LEU A 115 -11.74 28.39 -5.04
CA LEU A 115 -12.51 27.69 -6.06
C LEU A 115 -13.71 28.52 -6.49
#